data_3ef474e9e2ba1d3a71ad01b8f0263fce
#
_entry.id   3ef474e9e2ba1d3a71ad01b8f0263fce
#
_cell.length_a   1.000
_cell.length_b   1.000
_cell.length_c   1.000
_cell.angle_alpha   90.00
_cell.angle_beta   90.00
_cell.angle_gamma   90.00
#
_symmetry.space_group_name_H-M   'P 1'
#
loop_
_entity.id
_entity.type
_entity.pdbx_description
1 polymer ?
#
loop_
_entity_poly.entity_id
_entity_poly.type
_entity_poly.pdbx_seq_one_letter_code
_entity_poly.pdbx_strand_id
1 'polypeptide(L)'
;RCHTETWKREIPHNDYKRMLESVKGGITMKIAVIGGAGVRTVIFINGLLKRCRKLDIDEVALYDIDRDKLGIIQKLCAHVVSRAGGELLVYAAQDAREAVTGADYVVTTLRVGGDHSRTMDEEIALRCGVIGQETTGVGGFSMSARTIPLLLEYCELISSCAPNAWIFNFTNPSGL
;
A
#
# COMPACT_ATOMS: atom_id res chain seq x y z
N ARG A 1 -9.35 36.05 9.80
CA ARG A 1 -10.49 35.15 9.53
C ARG A 1 -10.04 34.23 8.42
N CYS A 2 -9.74 32.99 8.78
CA CYS A 2 -9.28 31.94 7.88
C CYS A 2 -10.50 31.34 7.18
N HIS A 3 -10.54 31.34 5.86
CA HIS A 3 -11.62 30.73 5.09
C HIS A 3 -11.50 29.20 5.16
N THR A 4 -12.36 28.56 5.94
CA THR A 4 -12.39 27.12 6.21
C THR A 4 -13.45 26.35 5.40
N GLU A 5 -13.83 26.79 4.21
CA GLU A 5 -14.98 26.18 3.51
C GLU A 5 -14.71 25.56 2.13
N THR A 6 -13.44 25.38 1.70
CA THR A 6 -13.17 24.86 0.34
C THR A 6 -12.83 23.36 0.27
N TRP A 7 -12.94 22.61 1.36
CA TRP A 7 -12.52 21.19 1.43
C TRP A 7 -13.62 20.16 1.17
N LYS A 8 -14.79 20.54 0.68
CA LYS A 8 -15.97 19.65 0.53
C LYS A 8 -16.29 19.17 -0.89
N ARG A 9 -15.38 19.21 -1.84
CA ARG A 9 -15.59 18.51 -3.10
C ARG A 9 -14.57 17.40 -3.23
N GLU A 10 -14.93 16.20 -2.77
CA GLU A 10 -14.27 14.97 -3.22
C GLU A 10 -14.55 14.85 -4.71
N ILE A 11 -13.53 15.14 -5.53
CA ILE A 11 -13.61 14.88 -6.98
C ILE A 11 -13.65 13.37 -7.13
N PRO A 12 -14.67 12.80 -7.78
CA PRO A 12 -14.70 11.36 -8.03
C PRO A 12 -13.43 10.92 -8.74
N HIS A 13 -12.88 9.76 -8.35
CA HIS A 13 -11.64 9.22 -8.89
C HIS A 13 -11.58 9.24 -10.43
N ASN A 14 -12.68 8.84 -11.10
CA ASN A 14 -12.78 8.83 -12.57
C ASN A 14 -12.66 10.22 -13.18
N ASP A 15 -13.17 11.26 -12.54
CA ASP A 15 -13.10 12.62 -13.05
C ASP A 15 -11.69 13.20 -12.91
N TYR A 16 -10.99 12.86 -11.81
CA TYR A 16 -9.60 13.24 -11.62
C TYR A 16 -8.68 12.54 -12.62
N LYS A 17 -8.90 11.26 -12.88
CA LYS A 17 -8.15 10.49 -13.88
C LYS A 17 -8.30 11.06 -15.28
N ARG A 18 -9.54 11.38 -15.70
CA ARG A 18 -9.82 12.05 -16.98
C ARG A 18 -9.14 13.43 -17.08
N MET A 19 -9.09 14.17 -15.97
CA MET A 19 -8.41 15.46 -15.92
C MET A 19 -6.90 15.31 -16.11
N LEU A 20 -6.26 14.32 -15.46
CA LEU A 20 -4.83 14.02 -15.64
C LEU A 20 -4.51 13.59 -17.08
N GLU A 21 -5.30 12.69 -17.65
CA GLU A 21 -5.14 12.22 -19.04
C GLU A 21 -5.27 13.37 -20.05
N SER A 22 -6.14 14.35 -19.79
CA SER A 22 -6.35 15.50 -20.67
C SER A 22 -5.26 16.55 -20.60
N VAL A 23 -4.56 16.65 -19.45
CA VAL A 23 -3.59 17.71 -19.19
C VAL A 23 -2.15 17.30 -19.58
N LYS A 24 -1.80 16.02 -19.45
CA LYS A 24 -0.39 15.60 -19.56
C LYS A 24 0.01 14.93 -20.86
N GLY A 25 -0.92 14.40 -21.66
CA GLY A 25 -0.61 13.78 -22.97
C GLY A 25 0.53 12.73 -22.94
N GLY A 26 0.92 12.23 -21.75
CA GLY A 26 2.04 11.34 -21.49
C GLY A 26 1.63 10.04 -20.80
N ILE A 27 2.51 9.06 -20.82
CA ILE A 27 2.37 7.79 -20.11
C ILE A 27 2.43 8.10 -18.61
N THR A 28 1.34 7.88 -17.89
CA THR A 28 1.27 8.04 -16.43
C THR A 28 1.44 6.68 -15.78
N MET A 29 2.28 6.58 -14.74
CA MET A 29 2.52 5.32 -14.03
C MET A 29 1.73 5.26 -12.74
N LYS A 30 1.18 4.08 -12.46
CA LYS A 30 0.39 3.76 -11.28
C LYS A 30 1.16 2.82 -10.35
N ILE A 31 1.15 3.14 -9.06
CA ILE A 31 1.60 2.24 -7.99
C ILE A 31 0.38 1.72 -7.23
N ALA A 32 0.26 0.40 -7.06
CA ALA A 32 -0.66 -0.20 -6.11
C ALA A 32 0.08 -0.60 -4.83
N VAL A 33 -0.51 -0.32 -3.67
CA VAL A 33 0.04 -0.71 -2.36
C VAL A 33 -0.94 -1.65 -1.67
N ILE A 34 -0.60 -2.93 -1.55
CA ILE A 34 -1.35 -3.95 -0.83
C ILE A 34 -0.83 -4.02 0.61
N GLY A 35 -1.69 -3.75 1.59
CA GLY A 35 -1.31 -3.51 2.99
C GLY A 35 -1.10 -2.03 3.28
N GLY A 36 -1.85 -1.17 2.59
CA GLY A 36 -1.70 0.29 2.59
C GLY A 36 -2.09 1.01 3.88
N ALA A 37 -2.72 0.34 4.85
CA ALA A 37 -3.14 0.96 6.12
C ALA A 37 -2.01 1.13 7.15
N GLY A 38 -0.79 0.72 6.83
CA GLY A 38 0.36 0.89 7.70
C GLY A 38 0.88 2.33 7.75
N VAL A 39 1.40 2.77 8.90
CA VAL A 39 2.02 4.10 9.05
C VAL A 39 3.22 4.32 8.12
N ARG A 40 3.88 3.25 7.69
CA ARG A 40 4.97 3.30 6.70
C ARG A 40 4.51 3.84 5.35
N THR A 41 3.24 3.69 5.00
CA THR A 41 2.66 4.22 3.76
C THR A 41 2.81 5.73 3.68
N VAL A 42 2.60 6.45 4.78
CA VAL A 42 2.80 7.91 4.81
C VAL A 42 4.25 8.29 4.53
N ILE A 43 5.21 7.53 5.10
CA ILE A 43 6.65 7.73 4.87
C ILE A 43 7.00 7.42 3.42
N PHE A 44 6.45 6.35 2.86
CA PHE A 44 6.61 5.96 1.47
C PHE A 44 6.11 7.06 0.52
N ILE A 45 4.90 7.58 0.73
CA ILE A 45 4.34 8.69 -0.07
C ILE A 45 5.22 9.93 0.03
N ASN A 46 5.69 10.31 1.23
CA ASN A 46 6.59 11.45 1.38
C ASN A 46 7.93 11.25 0.63
N GLY A 47 8.45 10.02 0.63
CA GLY A 47 9.65 9.66 -0.16
C GLY A 47 9.40 9.71 -1.67
N LEU A 48 8.22 9.24 -2.10
CA LEU A 48 7.81 9.21 -3.49
C LEU A 48 7.62 10.61 -4.07
N LEU A 49 7.03 11.55 -3.33
CA LEU A 49 6.84 12.94 -3.76
C LEU A 49 8.11 13.63 -4.23
N LYS A 50 9.26 13.26 -3.66
CA LYS A 50 10.57 13.80 -4.07
C LYS A 50 11.04 13.26 -5.42
N ARG A 51 10.40 12.24 -5.96
CA ARG A 51 10.83 11.46 -7.14
C ARG A 51 9.73 11.22 -8.16
N CYS A 52 8.47 11.49 -7.84
CA CYS A 52 7.32 11.16 -8.69
C CYS A 52 7.44 11.75 -10.09
N ARG A 53 7.87 13.02 -10.21
CA ARG A 53 8.11 13.65 -11.53
C ARG A 53 9.22 12.98 -12.33
N LYS A 54 10.28 12.50 -11.68
CA LYS A 54 11.40 11.80 -12.35
C LYS A 54 11.01 10.40 -12.80
N LEU A 55 10.05 9.80 -12.12
CA LEU A 55 9.57 8.43 -12.34
C LEU A 55 8.24 8.40 -13.09
N ASP A 56 7.70 9.56 -13.48
CA ASP A 56 6.40 9.72 -14.15
C ASP A 56 5.24 9.04 -13.40
N ILE A 57 5.31 9.04 -12.05
CA ILE A 57 4.31 8.43 -11.18
C ILE A 57 3.30 9.50 -10.76
N ASP A 58 2.05 9.29 -11.15
CA ASP A 58 0.96 10.23 -10.90
C ASP A 58 -0.14 9.64 -10.00
N GLU A 59 -0.18 8.31 -9.83
CA GLU A 59 -1.26 7.63 -9.14
C GLU A 59 -0.73 6.59 -8.14
N VAL A 60 -1.27 6.60 -6.92
CA VAL A 60 -1.05 5.58 -5.91
C VAL A 60 -2.39 5.07 -5.37
N ALA A 61 -2.71 3.82 -5.65
CA ALA A 61 -3.87 3.12 -5.12
C ALA A 61 -3.49 2.38 -3.84
N LEU A 62 -4.16 2.67 -2.74
CA LEU A 62 -3.96 2.00 -1.46
C LEU A 62 -5.07 0.98 -1.22
N TYR A 63 -4.72 -0.23 -0.86
CA TYR A 63 -5.67 -1.25 -0.43
C TYR A 63 -5.23 -1.89 0.87
N ASP A 64 -6.20 -2.12 1.75
CA ASP A 64 -6.04 -2.87 2.99
C ASP A 64 -7.38 -3.50 3.40
N ILE A 65 -7.33 -4.58 4.17
CA ILE A 65 -8.52 -5.20 4.75
C ILE A 65 -9.11 -4.35 5.89
N ASP A 66 -8.27 -3.58 6.60
CA ASP A 66 -8.69 -2.63 7.65
C ASP A 66 -9.09 -1.30 7.01
N ARG A 67 -10.36 -1.21 6.63
CA ARG A 67 -10.92 -0.07 5.90
C ARG A 67 -10.87 1.23 6.71
N ASP A 68 -11.05 1.14 8.02
CA ASP A 68 -11.06 2.31 8.91
C ASP A 68 -9.66 2.93 9.00
N LYS A 69 -8.64 2.10 9.25
CA LYS A 69 -7.25 2.55 9.24
C LYS A 69 -6.82 3.03 7.86
N LEU A 70 -7.23 2.34 6.80
CA LEU A 70 -6.94 2.76 5.43
C LEU A 70 -7.44 4.18 5.15
N GLY A 71 -8.68 4.48 5.56
CA GLY A 71 -9.26 5.81 5.42
C GLY A 71 -8.48 6.90 6.18
N ILE A 72 -7.96 6.60 7.37
CA ILE A 72 -7.12 7.53 8.13
C ILE A 72 -5.78 7.76 7.41
N ILE A 73 -5.12 6.68 7.01
CA ILE A 73 -3.81 6.74 6.31
C ILE A 73 -3.94 7.48 4.98
N GLN A 74 -5.00 7.23 4.20
CA GLN A 74 -5.27 7.92 2.94
C GLN A 74 -5.40 9.44 3.15
N LYS A 75 -6.16 9.88 4.17
CA LYS A 75 -6.29 11.31 4.51
C LYS A 75 -4.95 11.93 4.91
N LEU A 76 -4.13 11.22 5.68
CA LEU A 76 -2.78 11.68 6.03
C LEU A 76 -1.89 11.80 4.79
N CYS A 77 -1.92 10.81 3.89
CA CYS A 77 -1.19 10.86 2.63
C CYS A 77 -1.62 12.05 1.77
N ALA A 78 -2.92 12.26 1.60
CA ALA A 78 -3.46 13.40 0.86
C ALA A 78 -3.02 14.75 1.47
N HIS A 79 -2.98 14.84 2.80
CA HIS A 79 -2.46 16.03 3.48
C HIS A 79 -0.96 16.26 3.20
N VAL A 80 -0.14 15.21 3.23
CA VAL A 80 1.29 15.28 2.91
C VAL A 80 1.50 15.75 1.47
N VAL A 81 0.75 15.19 0.52
CA VAL A 81 0.79 15.60 -0.90
C VAL A 81 0.43 17.07 -1.06
N SER A 82 -0.69 17.50 -0.47
CA SER A 82 -1.15 18.89 -0.53
C SER A 82 -0.12 19.86 0.04
N ARG A 83 0.49 19.54 1.19
CA ARG A 83 1.52 20.40 1.80
C ARG A 83 2.80 20.51 0.99
N ALA A 84 3.12 19.47 0.23
CA ALA A 84 4.28 19.46 -0.66
C ALA A 84 4.03 20.21 -1.99
N GLY A 85 2.80 20.69 -2.23
CA GLY A 85 2.40 21.25 -3.53
C GLY A 85 2.48 20.22 -4.66
N GLY A 86 2.33 18.93 -4.33
CA GLY A 86 2.42 17.84 -5.29
C GLY A 86 1.11 17.57 -6.01
N GLU A 87 1.22 16.94 -7.17
CA GLU A 87 0.08 16.55 -8.02
C GLU A 87 -0.17 15.03 -7.99
N LEU A 88 0.43 14.31 -7.03
CA LEU A 88 0.27 12.87 -6.87
C LEU A 88 -1.14 12.54 -6.36
N LEU A 89 -1.89 11.74 -7.11
CA LEU A 89 -3.17 11.21 -6.67
C LEU A 89 -2.94 10.03 -5.71
N VAL A 90 -3.45 10.12 -4.48
CA VAL A 90 -3.44 9.02 -3.51
C VAL A 90 -4.86 8.71 -3.06
N TYR A 91 -5.33 7.50 -3.32
CA TYR A 91 -6.69 7.11 -2.96
C TYR A 91 -6.76 5.70 -2.36
N ALA A 92 -7.85 5.43 -1.62
CA ALA A 92 -8.18 4.12 -1.10
C ALA A 92 -9.06 3.38 -2.12
N ALA A 93 -8.54 2.28 -2.67
CA ALA A 93 -9.29 1.42 -3.58
C ALA A 93 -10.37 0.63 -2.81
N GLN A 94 -11.48 0.29 -3.47
CA GLN A 94 -12.59 -0.44 -2.86
C GLN A 94 -12.23 -1.92 -2.60
N ASP A 95 -11.43 -2.50 -3.47
CA ASP A 95 -10.92 -3.86 -3.35
C ASP A 95 -9.50 -3.98 -3.93
N ALA A 96 -8.89 -5.15 -3.76
CA ALA A 96 -7.55 -5.42 -4.24
C ALA A 96 -7.47 -5.39 -5.78
N ARG A 97 -8.52 -5.82 -6.47
CA ARG A 97 -8.60 -5.82 -7.94
C ARG A 97 -8.57 -4.40 -8.49
N GLU A 98 -9.37 -3.49 -7.92
CA GLU A 98 -9.34 -2.08 -8.29
C GLU A 98 -7.96 -1.48 -8.06
N ALA A 99 -7.33 -1.80 -6.93
CA ALA A 99 -5.99 -1.31 -6.61
C ALA A 99 -4.97 -1.70 -7.67
N VAL A 100 -4.92 -2.99 -8.05
CA VAL A 100 -3.88 -3.52 -8.96
C VAL A 100 -4.19 -3.34 -10.44
N THR A 101 -5.46 -3.16 -10.83
CA THR A 101 -5.82 -3.00 -12.25
C THR A 101 -5.10 -1.82 -12.87
N GLY A 102 -4.33 -2.10 -13.94
CA GLY A 102 -3.53 -1.11 -14.64
C GLY A 102 -2.35 -0.54 -13.84
N ALA A 103 -1.90 -1.21 -12.78
CA ALA A 103 -0.71 -0.81 -12.05
C ALA A 103 0.56 -1.20 -12.83
N ASP A 104 1.56 -0.31 -12.83
CA ASP A 104 2.91 -0.57 -13.33
C ASP A 104 3.80 -1.16 -12.24
N TYR A 105 3.51 -0.79 -11.01
CA TYR A 105 4.23 -1.26 -9.83
C TYR A 105 3.26 -1.69 -8.74
N VAL A 106 3.53 -2.83 -8.12
CA VAL A 106 2.76 -3.32 -6.96
C VAL A 106 3.71 -3.49 -5.78
N VAL A 107 3.39 -2.83 -4.68
CA VAL A 107 4.11 -2.94 -3.42
C VAL A 107 3.27 -3.76 -2.46
N THR A 108 3.81 -4.87 -1.95
CA THR A 108 3.16 -5.65 -0.90
C THR A 108 3.82 -5.37 0.46
N THR A 109 3.02 -5.05 1.46
CA THR A 109 3.48 -4.75 2.83
C THR A 109 2.47 -5.28 3.85
N LEU A 110 2.25 -6.58 3.79
CA LEU A 110 1.22 -7.26 4.57
C LEU A 110 1.71 -7.61 5.98
N ARG A 111 0.78 -7.66 6.93
CA ARG A 111 0.95 -8.30 8.22
C ARG A 111 -0.26 -9.19 8.50
N VAL A 112 -0.19 -10.42 8.03
CA VAL A 112 -1.29 -11.38 8.15
C VAL A 112 -1.50 -11.76 9.62
N GLY A 113 -2.73 -11.54 10.11
CA GLY A 113 -3.08 -11.75 11.52
C GLY A 113 -2.70 -10.58 12.45
N GLY A 114 -2.11 -9.49 11.91
CA GLY A 114 -1.79 -8.30 12.67
C GLY A 114 -0.78 -8.52 13.80
N ASP A 115 -0.73 -7.59 14.75
CA ASP A 115 0.19 -7.67 15.89
C ASP A 115 -0.17 -8.78 16.87
N HIS A 116 -1.45 -9.16 16.95
CA HIS A 116 -1.88 -10.27 17.80
C HIS A 116 -1.22 -11.59 17.38
N SER A 117 -1.27 -11.94 16.09
CA SER A 117 -0.64 -13.18 15.61
C SER A 117 0.88 -13.14 15.77
N ARG A 118 1.51 -11.98 15.59
CA ARG A 118 2.93 -11.80 15.87
C ARG A 118 3.26 -12.12 17.32
N THR A 119 2.50 -11.59 18.27
CA THR A 119 2.70 -11.87 19.71
C THR A 119 2.60 -13.36 19.99
N MET A 120 1.60 -14.04 19.42
CA MET A 120 1.44 -15.49 19.58
C MET A 120 2.63 -16.27 19.00
N ASP A 121 3.14 -15.89 17.85
CA ASP A 121 4.30 -16.54 17.22
C ASP A 121 5.56 -16.43 18.11
N GLU A 122 5.78 -15.26 18.69
CA GLU A 122 6.90 -15.03 19.61
C GLU A 122 6.72 -15.82 20.93
N GLU A 123 5.49 -15.87 21.49
CA GLU A 123 5.18 -16.65 22.71
C GLU A 123 5.37 -18.16 22.52
N ILE A 124 5.01 -18.72 21.36
CA ILE A 124 5.21 -20.13 21.05
C ILE A 124 6.69 -20.48 21.15
N ALA A 125 7.55 -19.67 20.57
CA ALA A 125 9.00 -19.86 20.64
C ALA A 125 9.51 -19.84 22.10
N LEU A 126 9.06 -18.85 22.89
CA LEU A 126 9.44 -18.71 24.29
C LEU A 126 8.99 -19.91 25.14
N ARG A 127 7.79 -20.43 24.90
CA ARG A 127 7.29 -21.66 25.59
C ARG A 127 8.11 -22.89 25.27
N CYS A 128 8.78 -22.92 24.10
CA CYS A 128 9.70 -23.99 23.71
C CYS A 128 11.15 -23.74 24.18
N GLY A 129 11.39 -22.70 24.99
CA GLY A 129 12.73 -22.36 25.50
C GLY A 129 13.68 -21.76 24.45
N VAL A 130 13.15 -21.26 23.32
CA VAL A 130 13.92 -20.60 22.27
C VAL A 130 13.54 -19.14 22.14
N ILE A 131 14.39 -18.34 21.51
CA ILE A 131 14.15 -16.90 21.34
C ILE A 131 12.94 -16.68 20.44
N GLY A 132 11.97 -15.91 20.94
CA GLY A 132 10.84 -15.41 20.16
C GLY A 132 11.28 -14.24 19.29
N GLN A 133 11.17 -14.41 17.97
CA GLN A 133 11.53 -13.39 17.00
C GLN A 133 10.61 -13.47 15.77
N GLU A 134 10.26 -12.30 15.22
CA GLU A 134 9.34 -12.19 14.10
C GLU A 134 9.91 -12.77 12.79
N THR A 135 11.20 -12.61 12.54
CA THR A 135 11.78 -12.78 11.20
C THR A 135 12.42 -14.14 10.97
N THR A 136 12.98 -14.76 12.02
CA THR A 136 13.73 -16.01 11.93
C THR A 136 13.21 -17.04 12.95
N GLY A 137 13.62 -18.29 12.78
CA GLY A 137 13.24 -19.38 13.67
C GLY A 137 11.74 -19.68 13.63
N VAL A 138 11.19 -20.13 14.77
CA VAL A 138 9.80 -20.58 14.89
C VAL A 138 8.82 -19.46 14.56
N GLY A 139 9.06 -18.24 15.04
CA GLY A 139 8.20 -17.08 14.78
C GLY A 139 8.16 -16.72 13.29
N GLY A 140 9.32 -16.68 12.64
CA GLY A 140 9.43 -16.42 11.21
C GLY A 140 8.72 -17.50 10.40
N PHE A 141 8.88 -18.77 10.75
CA PHE A 141 8.18 -19.88 10.10
C PHE A 141 6.65 -19.76 10.23
N SER A 142 6.12 -19.49 11.44
CA SER A 142 4.68 -19.32 11.68
C SER A 142 4.11 -18.16 10.87
N MET A 143 4.82 -17.04 10.84
CA MET A 143 4.42 -15.87 10.03
C MET A 143 4.39 -16.21 8.55
N SER A 144 5.41 -16.89 8.04
CA SER A 144 5.51 -17.29 6.63
C SER A 144 4.42 -18.26 6.24
N ALA A 145 4.15 -19.26 7.08
CA ALA A 145 3.09 -20.25 6.82
C ALA A 145 1.70 -19.59 6.65
N ARG A 146 1.43 -18.48 7.33
CA ARG A 146 0.20 -17.69 7.14
C ARG A 146 0.27 -16.75 5.94
N THR A 147 1.43 -16.19 5.66
CA THR A 147 1.57 -15.09 4.72
C THR A 147 1.75 -15.57 3.29
N ILE A 148 2.51 -16.66 3.07
CA ILE A 148 2.80 -17.18 1.73
C ILE A 148 1.54 -17.52 0.94
N PRO A 149 0.55 -18.27 1.48
CA PRO A 149 -0.65 -18.57 0.73
C PRO A 149 -1.38 -17.32 0.24
N LEU A 150 -1.53 -16.33 1.11
CA LEU A 150 -2.19 -15.07 0.75
C LEU A 150 -1.37 -14.26 -0.28
N LEU A 151 -0.05 -14.25 -0.18
CA LEU A 151 0.80 -13.61 -1.19
C LEU A 151 0.66 -14.26 -2.55
N LEU A 152 0.53 -15.58 -2.61
CA LEU A 152 0.30 -16.31 -3.88
C LEU A 152 -1.05 -15.91 -4.50
N GLU A 153 -2.12 -15.80 -3.70
CA GLU A 153 -3.41 -15.30 -4.18
C GLU A 153 -3.29 -13.87 -4.77
N TYR A 154 -2.55 -12.99 -4.11
CA TYR A 154 -2.29 -11.65 -4.68
C TYR A 154 -1.42 -11.71 -5.94
N CYS A 155 -0.43 -12.60 -6.02
CA CYS A 155 0.35 -12.77 -7.25
C CYS A 155 -0.51 -13.23 -8.43
N GLU A 156 -1.45 -14.15 -8.21
CA GLU A 156 -2.43 -14.59 -9.22
C GLU A 156 -3.33 -13.43 -9.65
N LEU A 157 -3.84 -12.64 -8.69
CA LEU A 157 -4.63 -11.45 -8.97
C LEU A 157 -3.85 -10.43 -9.80
N ILE A 158 -2.61 -10.13 -9.40
CA ILE A 158 -1.73 -9.19 -10.11
C ILE A 158 -1.46 -9.70 -11.52
N SER A 159 -1.12 -10.97 -11.67
CA SER A 159 -0.87 -11.58 -12.98
C SER A 159 -2.08 -11.46 -13.92
N SER A 160 -3.30 -11.51 -13.39
CA SER A 160 -4.52 -11.38 -14.18
C SER A 160 -4.90 -9.93 -14.52
N CYS A 161 -4.60 -8.96 -13.62
CA CYS A 161 -5.08 -7.58 -13.74
C CYS A 161 -3.99 -6.59 -14.18
N ALA A 162 -2.73 -6.93 -13.96
CA ALA A 162 -1.56 -6.12 -14.28
C ALA A 162 -0.36 -7.02 -14.65
N PRO A 163 -0.43 -7.78 -15.76
CA PRO A 163 0.55 -8.83 -16.10
C PRO A 163 1.97 -8.29 -16.33
N ASN A 164 2.12 -7.01 -16.61
CA ASN A 164 3.42 -6.36 -16.83
C ASN A 164 3.93 -5.61 -15.59
N ALA A 165 3.21 -5.65 -14.47
CA ALA A 165 3.60 -4.93 -13.28
C ALA A 165 4.83 -5.54 -12.60
N TRP A 166 5.71 -4.69 -12.10
CA TRP A 166 6.79 -5.11 -11.20
C TRP A 166 6.27 -5.23 -9.77
N ILE A 167 6.59 -6.34 -9.10
CA ILE A 167 6.19 -6.59 -7.71
C ILE A 167 7.38 -6.32 -6.79
N PHE A 168 7.19 -5.43 -5.81
CA PHE A 168 8.13 -5.13 -4.74
C PHE A 168 7.58 -5.67 -3.42
N ASN A 169 8.12 -6.78 -2.96
CA ASN A 169 7.70 -7.39 -1.71
C ASN A 169 8.45 -6.80 -0.51
N PHE A 170 7.73 -6.04 0.32
CA PHE A 170 8.18 -5.56 1.63
C PHE A 170 7.52 -6.29 2.80
N THR A 171 6.77 -7.34 2.51
CA THR A 171 6.17 -8.20 3.53
C THR A 171 7.27 -8.96 4.24
N ASN A 172 7.28 -8.88 5.56
CA ASN A 172 8.27 -9.53 6.40
C ASN A 172 7.69 -10.83 7.00
N PRO A 173 8.44 -11.92 7.06
CA PRO A 173 9.81 -12.11 6.59
C PRO A 173 9.89 -12.30 5.06
N SER A 174 10.84 -11.60 4.42
CA SER A 174 11.00 -11.63 2.96
C SER A 174 12.01 -12.66 2.47
N GLY A 175 12.71 -13.31 3.38
CA GLY A 175 13.77 -14.27 3.08
C GLY A 175 13.39 -15.75 3.27
N LEU A 176 12.10 -16.05 3.48
CA LEU A 176 11.57 -17.39 3.67
C LEU A 176 10.68 -17.80 2.49
#